data_7c289792b664bb724bb52129cbcea64a
#
_entry.id   7c289792b664bb724bb52129cbcea64a
#
_cell.length_a   1.000
_cell.length_b   1.000
_cell.length_c   1.000
_cell.angle_alpha   90.00
_cell.angle_beta   90.00
_cell.angle_gamma   90.00
#
_symmetry.space_group_name_H-M   'P 1'
#
loop_
_entity.id
_entity.type
_entity.pdbx_description
1 polymer ?
#
loop_
_entity_poly.entity_id
_entity_poly.type
_entity_poly.pdbx_seq_one_letter_code
_entity_poly.pdbx_strand_id
1 'polypeptide(L)'
;MSTITTDILIIGAGLAGLSAANDLQQAGHQVLVVDKGRGLGGRLAGRRIGDATFDHGAQFMTAREPRFKAAMADWVATGVAEEWYSSYPGQPNGHPRYRGVPTMTAVAKHLAIELNI
;
A
#
# COMPACT_ATOMS: atom_id res chain seq x y z
N MET A 1 -23.80 -7.51 -23.62
CA MET A 1 -22.47 -7.58 -22.96
C MET A 1 -21.77 -6.23 -23.04
N SER A 2 -21.38 -5.64 -21.94
CA SER A 2 -20.65 -4.37 -21.97
C SER A 2 -19.15 -4.60 -22.04
N THR A 3 -18.47 -3.72 -22.76
CA THR A 3 -17.01 -3.76 -22.90
C THR A 3 -16.44 -2.53 -22.19
N ILE A 4 -15.39 -2.75 -21.41
CA ILE A 4 -14.62 -1.68 -20.78
C ILE A 4 -13.38 -1.46 -21.62
N THR A 5 -13.11 -0.20 -21.98
CA THR A 5 -11.91 0.18 -22.72
C THR A 5 -10.99 0.99 -21.81
N THR A 6 -9.73 0.68 -21.83
CA THR A 6 -8.70 1.37 -21.04
C THR A 6 -7.38 1.41 -21.83
N ASP A 7 -6.53 2.38 -21.53
CA ASP A 7 -5.20 2.43 -22.15
C ASP A 7 -4.30 1.33 -21.59
N ILE A 8 -4.38 1.11 -20.27
CA ILE A 8 -3.50 0.17 -19.57
C ILE A 8 -4.35 -0.66 -18.61
N LEU A 9 -4.18 -1.97 -18.68
CA LEU A 9 -4.76 -2.91 -17.72
C LEU A 9 -3.66 -3.42 -16.80
N ILE A 10 -3.89 -3.29 -15.50
CA ILE A 10 -3.00 -3.84 -14.47
C ILE A 10 -3.71 -4.99 -13.78
N ILE A 11 -3.07 -6.14 -13.76
CA ILE A 11 -3.59 -7.34 -13.09
C ILE A 11 -2.87 -7.47 -11.74
N GLY A 12 -3.62 -7.30 -10.68
CA GLY A 12 -3.14 -7.37 -9.31
C GLY A 12 -3.20 -6.02 -8.59
N ALA A 13 -3.93 -5.98 -7.48
CA ALA A 13 -4.11 -4.80 -6.63
C ALA A 13 -3.28 -4.89 -5.34
N GLY A 14 -2.09 -5.46 -5.44
CA GLY A 14 -1.07 -5.39 -4.40
C GLY A 14 -0.30 -4.07 -4.48
N LEU A 15 0.72 -3.91 -3.63
CA LEU A 15 1.49 -2.67 -3.55
C LEU A 15 2.11 -2.28 -4.91
N ALA A 16 2.69 -3.25 -5.62
CA ALA A 16 3.33 -3.00 -6.90
C ALA A 16 2.32 -2.52 -7.96
N GLY A 17 1.19 -3.21 -8.08
CA GLY A 17 0.15 -2.86 -9.06
C GLY A 17 -0.48 -1.50 -8.77
N LEU A 18 -0.79 -1.22 -7.51
CA LEU A 18 -1.37 0.05 -7.11
C LEU A 18 -0.39 1.21 -7.30
N SER A 19 0.89 1.01 -7.01
CA SER A 19 1.93 2.02 -7.22
C SER A 19 2.13 2.32 -8.71
N ALA A 20 2.21 1.27 -9.54
CA ALA A 20 2.31 1.43 -10.99
C ALA A 20 1.08 2.16 -11.56
N ALA A 21 -0.11 1.80 -11.11
CA ALA A 21 -1.35 2.43 -11.54
C ALA A 21 -1.37 3.94 -11.24
N ASN A 22 -0.93 4.33 -10.04
CA ASN A 22 -0.84 5.74 -9.67
C ASN A 22 0.13 6.50 -10.57
N ASP A 23 1.32 5.96 -10.80
CA ASP A 23 2.33 6.60 -11.63
C ASP A 23 1.84 6.77 -13.07
N LEU A 24 1.23 5.73 -13.63
CA LEU A 24 0.72 5.76 -15.00
C LEU A 24 -0.48 6.71 -15.15
N GLN A 25 -1.36 6.74 -14.17
CA GLN A 25 -2.49 7.67 -14.17
C GLN A 25 -2.03 9.11 -14.07
N GLN A 26 -1.04 9.40 -13.25
CA GLN A 26 -0.43 10.72 -13.16
C GLN A 26 0.27 11.14 -14.46
N ALA A 27 0.75 10.15 -15.22
CA ALA A 27 1.34 10.41 -16.54
C ALA A 27 0.29 10.62 -17.65
N GLY A 28 -1.00 10.55 -17.33
CA GLY A 28 -2.08 10.87 -18.25
C GLY A 28 -2.75 9.68 -18.91
N HIS A 29 -2.42 8.46 -18.50
CA HIS A 29 -3.06 7.26 -19.03
C HIS A 29 -4.34 6.91 -18.28
N GLN A 30 -5.31 6.34 -19.01
CA GLN A 30 -6.44 5.66 -18.37
C GLN A 30 -5.99 4.28 -17.92
N VAL A 31 -6.13 4.01 -16.63
CA VAL A 31 -5.68 2.76 -16.04
C VAL A 31 -6.84 2.04 -15.37
N LEU A 32 -6.96 0.75 -15.63
CA LEU A 32 -7.87 -0.15 -14.95
C LEU A 32 -7.05 -1.19 -14.20
N VAL A 33 -7.34 -1.35 -12.92
CA VAL A 33 -6.74 -2.39 -12.08
C VAL A 33 -7.77 -3.48 -11.83
N VAL A 34 -7.39 -4.73 -12.02
CA VAL A 34 -8.23 -5.89 -11.68
C VAL A 34 -7.47 -6.81 -10.75
N ASP A 35 -8.20 -7.44 -9.83
CA ASP A 35 -7.63 -8.37 -8.86
C ASP A 35 -8.59 -9.54 -8.64
N LYS A 36 -8.02 -10.71 -8.40
CA LYS A 36 -8.80 -11.92 -8.11
C LYS A 36 -9.37 -11.95 -6.70
N GLY A 37 -8.80 -11.16 -5.80
CA GLY A 37 -9.21 -11.11 -4.39
C GLY A 37 -10.47 -10.28 -4.17
N ARG A 38 -11.05 -10.43 -3.00
CA ARG A 38 -12.22 -9.65 -2.59
C ARG A 38 -11.87 -8.25 -2.12
N GLY A 39 -10.60 -8.02 -1.76
CA GLY A 39 -10.10 -6.74 -1.26
C GLY A 39 -8.75 -6.40 -1.83
N LEU A 40 -8.30 -5.21 -1.49
CA LEU A 40 -7.04 -4.66 -1.97
C LEU A 40 -5.87 -5.12 -1.10
N GLY A 41 -4.66 -5.03 -1.66
CA GLY A 41 -3.43 -5.10 -0.91
C GLY A 41 -2.61 -6.36 -1.12
N GLY A 42 -3.18 -7.45 -1.60
CA GLY A 42 -2.44 -8.70 -1.77
C GLY A 42 -1.77 -9.14 -0.47
N ARG A 43 -0.45 -9.34 -0.51
CA ARG A 43 0.36 -9.73 0.67
C ARG A 43 0.48 -8.61 1.72
N LEU A 44 0.06 -7.40 1.41
CA LEU A 44 -0.02 -6.29 2.35
C LEU A 44 -1.33 -6.31 3.15
N ALA A 45 -2.35 -7.01 2.67
CA ALA A 45 -3.68 -6.99 3.27
C ALA A 45 -3.68 -7.62 4.66
N GLY A 46 -4.36 -6.95 5.59
CA GLY A 46 -4.65 -7.46 6.91
C GLY A 46 -5.91 -8.31 6.94
N ARG A 47 -6.21 -8.87 8.09
CA ARG A 47 -7.40 -9.69 8.32
C ARG A 47 -8.16 -9.22 9.53
N ARG A 48 -9.47 -9.19 9.41
CA ARG A 48 -10.38 -8.91 10.53
C ARG A 48 -11.00 -10.19 11.03
N ILE A 49 -10.95 -10.40 12.36
CA ILE A 49 -11.61 -11.52 13.03
C ILE A 49 -12.36 -10.93 14.22
N GLY A 50 -13.70 -10.95 14.16
CA GLY A 50 -14.51 -10.28 15.17
C GLY A 50 -14.21 -8.78 15.23
N ASP A 51 -13.86 -8.28 16.40
CA ASP A 51 -13.48 -6.87 16.61
C ASP A 51 -11.97 -6.63 16.49
N ALA A 52 -11.19 -7.68 16.27
CA ALA A 52 -9.74 -7.59 16.17
C ALA A 52 -9.28 -7.54 14.71
N THR A 53 -8.19 -6.78 14.47
CA THR A 53 -7.53 -6.72 13.17
C THR A 53 -6.10 -7.20 13.29
N PHE A 54 -5.64 -7.94 12.29
CA PHE A 54 -4.31 -8.56 12.28
C PHE A 54 -3.62 -8.31 10.95
N ASP A 55 -2.33 -8.00 11.02
CA ASP A 55 -1.45 -8.00 9.85
C ASP A 55 -0.82 -9.39 9.72
N HIS A 56 -1.49 -10.28 8.99
CA HIS A 56 -1.03 -11.66 8.78
C HIS A 56 -0.07 -11.80 7.59
N GLY A 57 0.05 -10.76 6.77
CA GLY A 57 1.03 -10.65 5.71
C GLY A 57 2.20 -9.76 6.14
N ALA A 58 2.48 -8.71 5.36
CA ALA A 58 3.47 -7.72 5.74
C ALA A 58 3.04 -7.00 7.01
N GLN A 59 3.96 -6.88 7.96
CA GLN A 59 3.69 -6.28 9.27
C GLN A 59 4.30 -4.89 9.42
N PHE A 60 5.32 -4.59 8.63
CA PHE A 60 5.99 -3.29 8.65
C PHE A 60 6.69 -3.02 7.32
N MET A 61 7.14 -1.80 7.16
CA MET A 61 7.90 -1.33 6.00
C MET A 61 9.15 -0.61 6.46
N THR A 62 10.21 -0.72 5.68
CA THR A 62 11.39 0.14 5.82
C THR A 62 11.59 0.89 4.52
N ALA A 63 12.02 2.15 4.58
CA ALA A 63 12.22 2.98 3.41
C ALA A 63 13.68 3.41 3.32
N ARG A 64 14.37 3.06 2.23
CA ARG A 64 15.77 3.42 1.99
C ARG A 64 15.95 4.19 0.69
N GLU A 65 15.25 3.79 -0.36
CA GLU A 65 15.29 4.44 -1.66
C GLU A 65 14.60 5.80 -1.57
N PRO A 66 15.18 6.87 -2.16
CA PRO A 66 14.70 8.25 -1.96
C PRO A 66 13.23 8.47 -2.30
N ARG A 67 12.74 7.88 -3.39
CA ARG A 67 11.32 8.02 -3.78
C ARG A 67 10.39 7.32 -2.80
N PHE A 68 10.81 6.16 -2.27
CA PHE A 68 10.04 5.46 -1.25
C PHE A 68 10.06 6.22 0.08
N LYS A 69 11.21 6.81 0.44
CA LYS A 69 11.27 7.70 1.62
C LYS A 69 10.30 8.86 1.50
N ALA A 70 10.20 9.48 0.33
CA ALA A 70 9.27 10.58 0.08
C ALA A 70 7.81 10.12 0.21
N ALA A 71 7.46 8.97 -0.36
CA ALA A 71 6.13 8.39 -0.22
C ALA A 71 5.81 8.09 1.25
N MET A 72 6.77 7.51 1.99
CA MET A 72 6.59 7.19 3.41
C MET A 72 6.36 8.45 4.24
N ALA A 73 7.12 9.50 4.00
CA ALA A 73 6.95 10.78 4.68
C ALA A 73 5.54 11.35 4.45
N ASP A 74 5.03 11.25 3.23
CA ASP A 74 3.68 11.68 2.88
C ASP A 74 2.62 10.82 3.61
N TRP A 75 2.79 9.51 3.65
CA TRP A 75 1.87 8.62 4.35
C TRP A 75 1.86 8.87 5.87
N VAL A 76 3.00 9.18 6.45
CA VAL A 76 3.07 9.55 7.87
C VAL A 76 2.36 10.88 8.11
N ALA A 77 2.60 11.88 7.24
CA ALA A 77 1.98 13.20 7.37
C ALA A 77 0.45 13.13 7.24
N THR A 78 -0.08 12.21 6.43
CA THR A 78 -1.52 12.04 6.22
C THR A 78 -2.17 11.05 7.19
N GLY A 79 -1.40 10.41 8.08
CA GLY A 79 -1.92 9.45 9.06
C GLY A 79 -2.17 8.05 8.52
N VAL A 80 -1.73 7.75 7.30
CA VAL A 80 -1.87 6.42 6.67
C VAL A 80 -0.88 5.44 7.24
N ALA A 81 0.28 5.93 7.66
CA ALA A 81 1.34 5.14 8.28
C ALA A 81 1.90 5.87 9.50
N GLU A 82 2.54 5.12 10.38
CA GLU A 82 3.26 5.67 11.52
C GLU A 82 4.55 4.91 11.77
N GLU A 83 5.52 5.56 12.38
CA GLU A 83 6.71 4.88 12.84
C GLU A 83 6.37 3.96 14.01
N TRP A 84 6.80 2.70 13.89
CA TRP A 84 6.52 1.70 14.92
C TRP A 84 7.70 1.55 15.88
N TYR A 85 8.89 1.26 15.33
CA TYR A 85 10.12 1.20 16.12
C TYR A 85 11.34 1.28 15.19
N SER A 86 12.49 1.67 15.74
CA SER A 86 13.72 1.83 14.95
C SER A 86 14.86 0.91 15.41
N SER A 87 14.76 0.34 16.60
CA SER A 87 15.82 -0.55 17.11
C SER A 87 15.25 -1.57 18.07
N TYR A 88 15.86 -2.74 18.07
CA TYR A 88 15.62 -3.73 19.12
C TYR A 88 16.50 -3.42 20.34
N PRO A 89 16.13 -3.91 21.53
CA PRO A 89 17.02 -3.85 22.69
C PRO A 89 18.40 -4.43 22.35
N GLY A 90 19.45 -3.66 22.57
CA GLY A 90 20.82 -4.06 22.23
C GLY A 90 21.26 -3.82 20.79
N GLN A 91 20.38 -3.26 19.95
CA GLN A 91 20.69 -2.91 18.53
C GLN A 91 20.28 -1.47 18.26
N PRO A 92 21.05 -0.48 18.72
CA PRO A 92 20.62 0.91 18.73
C PRO A 92 20.57 1.61 17.37
N ASN A 93 21.12 1.03 16.31
CA ASN A 93 21.27 1.68 14.99
C ASN A 93 20.36 1.08 13.92
N GLY A 94 19.18 0.58 14.28
CA GLY A 94 18.22 0.05 13.32
C GLY A 94 17.55 1.16 12.49
N HIS A 95 17.15 0.80 11.27
CA HIS A 95 16.33 1.69 10.45
C HIS A 95 14.91 1.78 11.04
N PRO A 96 14.23 2.93 10.90
CA PRO A 96 12.84 3.06 11.29
C PRO A 96 11.96 2.02 10.57
N ARG A 97 11.06 1.39 11.31
CA ARG A 97 10.03 0.54 10.76
C ARG A 97 8.70 1.26 10.88
N TYR A 98 7.96 1.26 9.78
CA TYR A 98 6.68 1.93 9.67
C TYR A 98 5.58 0.89 9.50
N ARG A 99 4.42 1.18 10.03
CA ARG A 99 3.24 0.33 9.86
C ARG A 99 2.07 1.14 9.30
N GLY A 100 1.20 0.48 8.57
CA GLY A 100 -0.08 1.07 8.15
C GLY A 100 -1.03 1.20 9.33
N VAL A 101 -1.85 2.23 9.32
CA VAL A 101 -2.78 2.56 10.41
C VAL A 101 -4.22 2.53 9.88
N PRO A 102 -5.12 1.73 10.44
CA PRO A 102 -4.98 0.82 11.59
C PRO A 102 -4.27 -0.51 11.28
N THR A 103 -4.16 -0.89 10.02
CA THR A 103 -3.45 -2.07 9.54
C THR A 103 -2.69 -1.73 8.27
N MET A 104 -1.85 -2.66 7.80
CA MET A 104 -1.11 -2.48 6.55
C MET A 104 -2.02 -2.30 5.33
N THR A 105 -3.25 -2.79 5.37
CA THR A 105 -4.23 -2.57 4.31
C THR A 105 -4.51 -1.08 4.07
N ALA A 106 -4.34 -0.23 5.08
CA ALA A 106 -4.55 1.21 4.95
C ALA A 106 -3.68 1.82 3.86
N VAL A 107 -2.47 1.33 3.67
CA VAL A 107 -1.56 1.79 2.60
C VAL A 107 -2.16 1.48 1.23
N ALA A 108 -2.65 0.25 1.04
CA ALA A 108 -3.30 -0.14 -0.21
C ALA A 108 -4.55 0.70 -0.48
N LYS A 109 -5.38 0.91 0.52
CA LYS A 109 -6.60 1.75 0.39
C LYS A 109 -6.26 3.19 0.02
N HIS A 110 -5.21 3.74 0.61
CA HIS A 110 -4.76 5.09 0.29
C HIS A 110 -4.30 5.19 -1.17
N LEU A 111 -3.52 4.24 -1.64
CA LEU A 111 -3.07 4.19 -3.04
C LEU A 111 -4.22 4.02 -4.02
N ALA A 112 -5.32 3.38 -3.60
CA ALA A 112 -6.45 3.07 -4.45
C ALA A 112 -7.48 4.21 -4.58
N ILE A 113 -7.38 5.28 -3.78
CA ILE A 113 -8.42 6.34 -3.69
C ILE A 113 -8.81 6.90 -5.06
N GLU A 114 -7.82 7.18 -5.91
CA GLU A 114 -8.03 7.82 -7.22
C GLU A 114 -8.04 6.81 -8.37
N LEU A 115 -7.99 5.51 -8.08
CA LEU A 115 -7.87 4.48 -9.11
C LEU A 115 -9.22 3.85 -9.44
N ASN A 116 -9.32 3.37 -10.66
CA ASN A 116 -10.43 2.55 -11.14
C ASN A 116 -10.04 1.07 -10.99
N ILE A 117 -10.76 0.37 -10.12
CA ILE A 117 -10.47 -1.02 -9.76
C ILE A 117 -11.69 -1.90 -9.94
#